data_8e0c7a6e09383a71a45908d74065c419
#
_entry.id   8e0c7a6e09383a71a45908d74065c419
#
_cell.length_a   1.000
_cell.length_b   1.000
_cell.length_c   1.000
_cell.angle_alpha   90.00
_cell.angle_beta   90.00
_cell.angle_gamma   90.00
#
_symmetry.space_group_name_H-M   'P 1'
#
loop_
_entity.id
_entity.type
_entity.pdbx_description
1 polymer ?
#
loop_
_entity_poly.entity_id
_entity_poly.type
_entity_poly.pdbx_seq_one_letter_code
_entity_poly.pdbx_strand_id
1 'polypeptide(L)'
;MQSTRWITGLTLIMAIAGCDNSTEVSREVSASAYTLSEAETKKGNVGLAAWGDQLEPGMKAIAVSRDLIKAGLTHQTEVRIDGLPGTYQVLDKMNKRWTDHIDILMKDRQAAREWGRQPVTIRWEVPAE
;
A
#
# COMPACT_ATOMS: atom_id res chain seq x y z
N MET A 1 -13.14 31.89 34.91
CA MET A 1 -13.04 31.59 34.35
C MET A 1 -12.87 31.12 33.52
N GLN A 2 -12.92 31.20 33.45
CA GLN A 2 -12.87 30.74 32.61
C GLN A 2 -12.64 30.04 31.87
N SER A 3 -12.58 29.93 31.85
CA SER A 3 -12.41 29.24 31.10
C SER A 3 -12.33 28.68 30.30
N THR A 4 -12.21 28.58 30.17
CA THR A 4 -12.23 27.97 29.39
C THR A 4 -11.96 27.37 28.59
N ARG A 5 -11.86 27.42 28.77
CA ARG A 5 -11.68 26.77 28.03
C ARG A 5 -11.46 26.05 27.35
N TRP A 6 -11.38 25.96 27.44
CA TRP A 6 -11.24 25.23 26.79
C TRP A 6 -11.34 24.72 25.95
N ILE A 7 -11.38 24.77 26.02
CA ILE A 7 -11.62 24.30 25.27
C ILE A 7 -11.52 23.84 24.36
N THR A 8 -11.37 23.91 24.64
CA THR A 8 -11.46 23.46 23.83
C THR A 8 -11.34 22.86 22.99
N GLY A 9 -11.31 22.88 23.45
CA GLY A 9 -11.42 22.38 22.89
C GLY A 9 -11.39 21.84 22.07
N LEU A 10 -11.30 21.79 22.27
CA LEU A 10 -11.50 21.28 21.61
C LEU A 10 -11.40 20.91 20.60
N THR A 11 -11.22 20.92 20.78
CA THR A 11 -11.27 20.61 19.93
C THR A 11 -11.16 20.01 18.99
N LEU A 12 -11.06 19.88 19.25
CA LEU A 12 -11.13 19.40 18.55
C LEU A 12 -11.22 18.92 17.59
N ILE A 13 -11.11 18.88 17.77
CA ILE A 13 -11.28 18.46 17.02
C ILE A 13 -11.57 18.09 16.11
N MET A 14 -11.58 18.10 16.37
CA MET A 14 -11.99 17.88 15.61
C MET A 14 -11.94 17.79 14.69
N ALA A 15 -11.72 17.83 14.80
CA ALA A 15 -11.74 17.80 14.01
C ALA A 15 -11.85 17.60 13.17
N ILE A 16 -11.76 17.91 13.39
CA ILE A 16 -11.95 17.59 12.58
C ILE A 16 -12.26 16.65 11.86
N ALA A 17 -12.06 16.32 12.19
CA ALA A 17 -12.66 15.10 11.73
C ALA A 17 -13.73 15.29 10.70
N GLY A 18 -14.54 16.20 10.90
CA GLY A 18 -15.63 16.41 10.00
C GLY A 18 -15.24 16.67 8.58
N CYS A 19 -14.00 17.06 8.35
CA CYS A 19 -13.59 17.35 6.98
C CYS A 19 -12.99 16.14 6.27
N ASP A 20 -12.87 15.04 6.94
CA ASP A 20 -12.28 13.86 6.35
C ASP A 20 -13.36 12.86 5.97
N ASN A 21 -13.51 12.61 4.68
CA ASN A 21 -14.54 11.71 4.18
C ASN A 21 -13.99 10.32 3.90
N SER A 22 -12.92 9.95 4.57
CA SER A 22 -12.33 8.64 4.38
C SER A 22 -12.30 7.87 5.68
N THR A 23 -12.18 6.56 5.56
CA THR A 23 -12.06 5.66 6.69
C THR A 23 -10.83 4.83 6.50
N GLU A 24 -10.02 4.72 7.53
CA GLU A 24 -8.85 3.87 7.49
C GLU A 24 -9.25 2.42 7.63
N VAL A 25 -8.71 1.59 6.73
CA VAL A 25 -8.90 0.15 6.76
C VAL A 25 -7.56 -0.48 7.03
N SER A 26 -7.53 -1.51 7.85
CA SER A 26 -6.31 -2.28 8.07
C SER A 26 -6.60 -3.77 7.85
N ARG A 27 -5.57 -4.49 7.43
CA ARG A 27 -5.74 -5.90 7.11
C ARG A 27 -4.41 -6.59 7.19
N GLU A 28 -4.41 -7.82 7.71
CA GLU A 28 -3.21 -8.64 7.71
C GLU A 28 -3.14 -9.42 6.41
N VAL A 29 -1.98 -9.37 5.75
CA VAL A 29 -1.77 -10.08 4.49
C VAL A 29 -0.40 -10.72 4.51
N SER A 30 -0.18 -11.65 3.59
CA SER A 30 1.15 -12.18 3.36
C SER A 30 1.89 -11.27 2.40
N ALA A 31 3.14 -10.95 2.69
CA ALA A 31 3.92 -10.05 1.86
C ALA A 31 5.18 -10.75 1.39
N SER A 32 5.32 -10.89 0.09
CA SER A 32 6.57 -11.31 -0.54
C SER A 32 7.22 -10.12 -1.19
N ALA A 33 8.35 -10.33 -1.83
CA ALA A 33 9.10 -9.23 -2.46
C ALA A 33 9.56 -9.67 -3.84
N TYR A 34 9.70 -8.69 -4.73
CA TYR A 34 10.17 -8.96 -6.08
C TYR A 34 11.05 -7.83 -6.55
N THR A 35 11.77 -8.07 -7.65
CA THR A 35 12.62 -7.06 -8.27
C THR A 35 12.31 -7.01 -9.75
N LEU A 36 12.70 -5.91 -10.37
CA LEU A 36 12.48 -5.77 -11.79
C LEU A 36 13.38 -6.68 -12.61
N SER A 37 14.52 -7.11 -12.05
CA SER A 37 15.37 -8.04 -12.76
C SER A 37 14.67 -9.38 -12.97
N GLU A 38 13.79 -9.77 -12.06
CA GLU A 38 12.99 -10.98 -12.26
C GLU A 38 11.93 -10.76 -13.32
N ALA A 39 11.42 -9.53 -13.40
CA ALA A 39 10.42 -9.21 -14.40
C ALA A 39 11.01 -9.15 -15.81
N GLU A 40 12.32 -9.11 -15.94
CA GLU A 40 12.97 -9.05 -17.24
C GLU A 40 12.72 -10.27 -18.10
N THR A 41 12.22 -11.34 -17.50
CA THR A 41 11.85 -12.50 -18.30
C THR A 41 10.70 -12.19 -19.26
N LYS A 42 10.00 -11.07 -19.02
CA LYS A 42 8.95 -10.63 -19.93
C LYS A 42 9.59 -9.79 -21.01
N LYS A 43 9.54 -10.29 -22.24
CA LYS A 43 10.23 -9.65 -23.35
C LYS A 43 9.81 -8.21 -23.53
N GLY A 44 10.79 -7.30 -23.53
CA GLY A 44 10.56 -5.92 -23.91
C GLY A 44 9.71 -5.10 -22.98
N ASN A 45 9.20 -5.69 -21.92
CA ASN A 45 8.27 -4.99 -21.04
C ASN A 45 8.77 -4.96 -19.61
N VAL A 46 10.08 -4.78 -19.44
CA VAL A 46 10.67 -4.71 -18.12
C VAL A 46 10.05 -3.56 -17.36
N GLY A 47 9.48 -3.87 -16.21
CA GLY A 47 8.90 -2.84 -15.36
C GLY A 47 7.53 -2.34 -15.78
N LEU A 48 6.96 -2.83 -16.86
CA LEU A 48 5.63 -2.39 -17.26
C LEU A 48 4.58 -3.11 -16.40
N ALA A 49 3.82 -2.32 -15.64
CA ALA A 49 2.85 -2.85 -14.71
C ALA A 49 1.47 -2.99 -15.36
N ALA A 50 0.55 -3.62 -14.63
CA ALA A 50 -0.74 -4.02 -15.17
C ALA A 50 -1.57 -2.87 -15.71
N TRP A 51 -1.47 -1.69 -15.08
CA TRP A 51 -2.24 -0.53 -15.50
C TRP A 51 -1.41 0.45 -16.34
N GLY A 52 -0.23 0.02 -16.80
CA GLY A 52 0.56 0.85 -17.71
C GLY A 52 1.66 1.66 -17.05
N ASP A 53 1.79 1.58 -15.74
CA ASP A 53 2.85 2.32 -15.06
C ASP A 53 4.21 1.70 -15.37
N GLN A 54 5.22 2.54 -15.52
CA GLN A 54 6.59 2.09 -15.72
C GLN A 54 7.28 2.07 -14.36
N LEU A 55 7.57 0.88 -13.87
CA LEU A 55 8.23 0.71 -12.58
C LEU A 55 9.74 0.87 -12.73
N GLU A 56 10.38 1.37 -11.70
CA GLU A 56 11.82 1.52 -11.64
C GLU A 56 12.33 1.07 -10.30
N PRO A 57 13.58 0.58 -10.22
CA PRO A 57 14.14 0.14 -8.94
C PRO A 57 14.10 1.27 -7.92
N GLY A 58 13.73 0.95 -6.70
CA GLY A 58 13.65 1.93 -5.63
C GLY A 58 12.32 2.60 -5.46
N MET A 59 11.39 2.41 -6.40
CA MET A 59 10.05 2.95 -6.24
C MET A 59 9.34 2.22 -5.11
N LYS A 60 8.54 2.96 -4.35
CA LYS A 60 7.70 2.37 -3.31
C LYS A 60 6.39 1.93 -3.94
N ALA A 61 6.40 0.72 -4.50
CA ALA A 61 5.28 0.18 -5.24
C ALA A 61 5.00 -1.24 -4.78
N ILE A 62 3.73 -1.63 -4.84
CA ILE A 62 3.32 -3.00 -4.53
C ILE A 62 2.38 -3.51 -5.60
N ALA A 63 2.41 -4.83 -5.76
CA ALA A 63 1.37 -5.55 -6.49
C ALA A 63 0.44 -6.16 -5.45
N VAL A 64 -0.84 -6.22 -5.77
CA VAL A 64 -1.83 -6.73 -4.82
C VAL A 64 -2.60 -7.88 -5.43
N SER A 65 -3.02 -8.82 -4.57
CA SER A 65 -3.91 -9.88 -5.03
C SER A 65 -5.26 -9.25 -5.39
N ARG A 66 -5.98 -9.90 -6.30
CA ARG A 66 -7.16 -9.27 -6.89
C ARG A 66 -8.31 -9.08 -5.90
N ASP A 67 -8.37 -9.91 -4.88
CA ASP A 67 -9.36 -9.73 -3.81
C ASP A 67 -9.16 -8.42 -3.07
N LEU A 68 -7.90 -7.96 -2.96
CA LEU A 68 -7.60 -6.71 -2.29
C LEU A 68 -8.05 -5.51 -3.13
N ILE A 69 -8.08 -5.64 -4.44
CA ILE A 69 -8.61 -4.58 -5.29
C ILE A 69 -10.07 -4.35 -4.97
N LYS A 70 -10.81 -5.44 -4.79
CA LYS A 70 -12.23 -5.34 -4.42
C LYS A 70 -12.41 -4.74 -3.04
N ALA A 71 -11.41 -4.85 -2.19
CA ALA A 71 -11.46 -4.28 -0.84
C ALA A 71 -11.03 -2.82 -0.80
N GLY A 72 -10.74 -2.21 -1.95
CA GLY A 72 -10.42 -0.81 -2.02
C GLY A 72 -8.98 -0.49 -2.40
N LEU A 73 -8.15 -1.51 -2.61
CA LEU A 73 -6.76 -1.28 -3.02
C LEU A 73 -6.69 -1.22 -4.54
N THR A 74 -7.24 -0.14 -5.07
CA THR A 74 -7.28 0.09 -6.51
C THR A 74 -6.01 0.78 -6.98
N HIS A 75 -5.90 0.99 -8.28
CA HIS A 75 -4.72 1.59 -8.89
C HIS A 75 -4.37 2.92 -8.22
N GLN A 76 -3.11 3.06 -7.82
CA GLN A 76 -2.53 4.26 -7.21
C GLN A 76 -2.98 4.54 -5.77
N THR A 77 -3.73 3.63 -5.17
CA THR A 77 -4.07 3.77 -3.75
C THR A 77 -2.78 3.76 -2.93
N GLU A 78 -2.71 4.68 -1.97
CA GLU A 78 -1.56 4.74 -1.07
C GLU A 78 -1.77 3.81 0.10
N VAL A 79 -0.73 3.06 0.42
CA VAL A 79 -0.77 2.02 1.44
C VAL A 79 0.41 2.18 2.37
N ARG A 80 0.15 2.09 3.65
CA ARG A 80 1.23 2.00 4.64
C ARG A 80 1.37 0.54 5.04
N ILE A 81 2.62 0.10 5.15
CA ILE A 81 2.95 -1.28 5.49
C ILE A 81 3.67 -1.23 6.82
N ASP A 82 3.09 -1.85 7.85
CA ASP A 82 3.73 -1.86 9.18
C ASP A 82 5.12 -2.48 9.06
N GLY A 83 6.10 -1.79 9.63
CA GLY A 83 7.49 -2.25 9.57
C GLY A 83 8.30 -1.63 8.46
N LEU A 84 7.67 -0.91 7.54
CA LEU A 84 8.39 -0.22 6.46
C LEU A 84 8.04 1.26 6.51
N PRO A 85 9.02 2.13 6.26
CA PRO A 85 8.76 3.57 6.31
C PRO A 85 8.05 4.05 5.05
N GLY A 86 7.31 5.14 5.21
CA GLY A 86 6.70 5.82 4.09
C GLY A 86 5.45 5.16 3.57
N THR A 87 5.07 5.57 2.38
CA THR A 87 3.84 5.16 1.74
C THR A 87 4.17 4.45 0.44
N TYR A 88 3.45 3.36 0.17
CA TYR A 88 3.61 2.61 -1.07
C TYR A 88 2.37 2.82 -1.93
N GLN A 89 2.53 2.72 -3.24
CA GLN A 89 1.39 2.83 -4.16
C GLN A 89 1.07 1.48 -4.78
N VAL A 90 -0.22 1.22 -4.95
CA VAL A 90 -0.67 0.04 -5.68
C VAL A 90 -0.50 0.32 -7.17
N LEU A 91 0.51 -0.28 -7.79
CA LEU A 91 0.79 -0.05 -9.20
C LEU A 91 0.70 -1.31 -10.05
N ASP A 92 0.50 -2.47 -9.42
CA ASP A 92 0.43 -3.71 -10.17
C ASP A 92 -0.52 -4.67 -9.48
N LYS A 93 -0.89 -5.73 -10.18
CA LYS A 93 -1.76 -6.75 -9.60
C LYS A 93 -1.14 -8.12 -9.83
N MET A 94 -1.44 -9.02 -8.90
CA MET A 94 -0.88 -10.36 -8.90
C MET A 94 -1.76 -11.30 -9.71
N ASN A 95 -1.21 -12.47 -10.01
CA ASN A 95 -1.97 -13.53 -10.67
C ASN A 95 -3.22 -13.85 -9.84
N LYS A 96 -4.28 -14.23 -10.53
CA LYS A 96 -5.58 -14.43 -9.87
C LYS A 96 -5.59 -15.54 -8.84
N ARG A 97 -4.56 -16.38 -8.80
CA ARG A 97 -4.49 -17.47 -7.82
C ARG A 97 -4.14 -17.00 -6.42
N TRP A 98 -3.65 -15.76 -6.29
CA TRP A 98 -3.25 -15.23 -4.98
C TRP A 98 -4.42 -14.58 -4.28
N THR A 99 -4.44 -14.73 -2.95
CA THR A 99 -5.43 -14.06 -2.09
C THR A 99 -4.72 -13.53 -0.86
N ASP A 100 -5.21 -12.41 -0.34
CA ASP A 100 -4.66 -11.79 0.88
C ASP A 100 -3.15 -11.67 0.81
N HIS A 101 -2.66 -11.17 -0.33
CA HIS A 101 -1.23 -11.19 -0.60
C HIS A 101 -0.81 -9.90 -1.30
N ILE A 102 0.36 -9.39 -0.93
CA ILE A 102 0.99 -8.31 -1.65
C ILE A 102 2.41 -8.71 -2.00
N ASP A 103 2.95 -8.08 -3.03
CA ASP A 103 4.31 -8.32 -3.49
C ASP A 103 4.99 -6.96 -3.53
N ILE A 104 6.05 -6.79 -2.75
CA ILE A 104 6.67 -5.48 -2.56
C ILE A 104 7.86 -5.34 -3.49
N LEU A 105 7.88 -4.28 -4.29
CA LEU A 105 9.02 -4.01 -5.17
C LEU A 105 10.21 -3.60 -4.31
N MET A 106 11.32 -4.33 -4.49
CA MET A 106 12.56 -4.05 -3.78
C MET A 106 13.61 -3.57 -4.78
N LYS A 107 14.59 -2.84 -4.27
CA LYS A 107 15.59 -2.22 -5.14
C LYS A 107 16.50 -3.24 -5.80
N ASP A 108 16.75 -4.37 -5.16
CA ASP A 108 17.62 -5.40 -5.71
C ASP A 108 17.30 -6.76 -5.10
N ARG A 109 17.95 -7.77 -5.65
CA ARG A 109 17.70 -9.15 -5.23
C ARG A 109 18.07 -9.40 -3.78
N GLN A 110 19.13 -8.76 -3.30
CA GLN A 110 19.53 -8.97 -1.93
C GLN A 110 18.45 -8.48 -0.98
N ALA A 111 17.90 -7.30 -1.23
CA ALA A 111 16.82 -6.77 -0.40
C ALA A 111 15.60 -7.68 -0.45
N ALA A 112 15.29 -8.19 -1.63
CA ALA A 112 14.13 -9.08 -1.78
C ALA A 112 14.33 -10.37 -1.01
N ARG A 113 15.53 -10.94 -1.07
CA ARG A 113 15.82 -12.17 -0.34
C ARG A 113 15.80 -11.95 1.16
N GLU A 114 16.29 -10.80 1.60
CA GLU A 114 16.28 -10.50 3.03
C GLU A 114 14.87 -10.32 3.56
N TRP A 115 13.99 -9.76 2.74
CA TRP A 115 12.60 -9.64 3.13
C TRP A 115 11.91 -10.99 3.22
N GLY A 116 12.09 -11.84 2.22
CA GLY A 116 11.47 -13.15 2.18
C GLY A 116 9.98 -13.08 1.99
N ARG A 117 9.25 -13.81 2.82
CA ARG A 117 7.80 -13.79 2.84
C ARG A 117 7.36 -13.77 4.29
N GLN A 118 6.54 -12.81 4.65
CA GLN A 118 6.14 -12.68 6.04
C GLN A 118 4.78 -12.00 6.13
N PRO A 119 4.06 -12.22 7.22
CA PRO A 119 2.80 -11.50 7.41
C PRO A 119 3.08 -10.04 7.77
N VAL A 120 2.25 -9.15 7.26
CA VAL A 120 2.32 -7.74 7.60
C VAL A 120 0.91 -7.21 7.75
N THR A 121 0.77 -6.10 8.46
CA THR A 121 -0.47 -5.36 8.48
C THR A 121 -0.34 -4.19 7.53
N ILE A 122 -1.30 -4.03 6.63
CA ILE A 122 -1.33 -2.90 5.72
C ILE A 122 -2.52 -2.01 6.08
N ARG A 123 -2.39 -0.71 5.77
CA ARG A 123 -3.40 0.30 6.12
C ARG A 123 -3.60 1.24 4.95
N TRP A 124 -4.85 1.53 4.64
CA TRP A 124 -5.16 2.44 3.55
C TRP A 124 -6.50 3.10 3.83
N GLU A 125 -6.82 4.13 3.04
CA GLU A 125 -8.05 4.88 3.22
C GLU A 125 -9.04 4.50 2.15
N VAL A 126 -10.30 4.35 2.55
CA VAL A 126 -11.39 4.18 1.59
C VAL A 126 -12.39 5.29 1.82
N PRO A 127 -13.16 5.66 0.79
CA PRO A 127 -14.18 6.69 0.98
C PRO A 127 -15.19 6.25 2.01
N ALA A 128 -15.60 7.19 2.86
CA ALA A 128 -16.63 6.90 3.85
C ALA A 128 -17.99 6.86 3.15
N GLU A 129 -18.87 6.02 3.70
CA GLU A 129 -20.24 5.90 3.15
C GLU A 129 -21.09 7.11 3.44
#